data_c12af849aa3a97d8f51f4a8e6af2ee50
#
_entry.id   c12af849aa3a97d8f51f4a8e6af2ee50
#
_cell.length_a   1.000
_cell.length_b   1.000
_cell.length_c   1.000
_cell.angle_alpha   90.00
_cell.angle_beta   90.00
_cell.angle_gamma   90.00
#
_symmetry.space_group_name_H-M   'P 1'
#
loop_
_entity.id
_entity.type
_entity.pdbx_description
1 polymer ?
#
loop_
_entity_poly.entity_id
_entity_poly.type
_entity_poly.pdbx_seq_one_letter_code
_entity_poly.pdbx_strand_id
1 'polypeptide(L)'
;MSRGDVWWIEHPDAGRRPACVITRDAAIPVLRTVLVAPATRAVRGIPTEVALGPGDGMPEHCALTFDNVTTVPKALLTERITTLAGSRIDEICQALRAATGC
;
A
#
# COMPACT_ATOMS: atom_id res chain seq x y z
N MET A 1 -11.63 6.71 0.76
CA MET A 1 -10.22 6.31 0.51
C MET A 1 -9.31 7.35 1.15
N SER A 2 -8.33 6.91 1.89
CA SER A 2 -7.35 7.81 2.52
C SER A 2 -5.96 7.17 2.54
N ARG A 3 -4.95 8.01 2.72
CA ARG A 3 -3.56 7.57 2.84
C ARG A 3 -3.42 6.60 4.01
N GLY A 4 -2.76 5.47 3.77
CA GLY A 4 -2.62 4.40 4.75
C GLY A 4 -3.71 3.36 4.71
N ASP A 5 -4.74 3.54 3.89
CA ASP A 5 -5.71 2.50 3.62
C ASP A 5 -5.07 1.38 2.81
N VAL A 6 -5.38 0.14 3.14
CA VAL A 6 -5.03 -1.03 2.33
C VAL A 6 -6.29 -1.50 1.63
N TRP A 7 -6.22 -1.59 0.32
CA TRP A 7 -7.35 -1.97 -0.54
C TRP A 7 -7.01 -3.18 -1.39
N TRP A 8 -8.03 -3.96 -1.74
CA TRP A 8 -7.92 -4.92 -2.81
C TRP A 8 -7.87 -4.17 -4.15
N ILE A 9 -6.85 -4.47 -4.96
CA ILE A 9 -6.78 -4.02 -6.35
C ILE A 9 -7.16 -5.20 -7.23
N GLU A 10 -8.13 -5.00 -8.12
CA GLU A 10 -8.52 -5.98 -9.12
C GLU A 10 -8.04 -5.53 -10.49
N HIS A 11 -6.91 -6.10 -10.91
CA HIS A 11 -6.33 -5.83 -12.21
C HIS A 11 -6.85 -6.87 -13.23
N PRO A 12 -7.31 -6.44 -14.44
CA PRO A 12 -7.86 -7.37 -15.43
C PRO A 12 -6.93 -8.52 -15.79
N ASP A 13 -5.62 -8.26 -15.83
CA ASP A 13 -4.62 -9.25 -16.26
C ASP A 13 -3.86 -9.92 -15.12
N ALA A 14 -3.78 -9.27 -13.96
CA ALA A 14 -2.92 -9.71 -12.85
C ALA A 14 -3.68 -10.27 -11.65
N GLY A 15 -5.01 -10.22 -11.67
CA GLY A 15 -5.86 -10.70 -10.60
C GLY A 15 -5.95 -9.74 -9.42
N ARG A 16 -6.31 -10.27 -8.25
CA ARG A 16 -6.63 -9.50 -7.06
C ARG A 16 -5.45 -9.48 -6.08
N ARG A 17 -5.01 -8.29 -5.68
CA ARG A 17 -3.89 -8.12 -4.74
C ARG A 17 -4.15 -6.98 -3.76
N PRO A 18 -3.66 -7.08 -2.51
CA PRO A 18 -3.68 -5.93 -1.59
C PRO A 18 -2.63 -4.89 -1.97
N ALA A 19 -2.97 -3.63 -1.77
CA ALA A 19 -2.00 -2.54 -1.87
C ALA A 19 -2.37 -1.40 -0.95
N CYS A 20 -1.37 -0.69 -0.46
CA CYS A 20 -1.54 0.45 0.43
C CYS A 20 -1.53 1.75 -0.36
N VAL A 21 -2.54 2.59 -0.13
CA VAL A 21 -2.61 3.93 -0.72
C VAL A 21 -1.61 4.84 -0.03
N ILE A 22 -0.71 5.43 -0.81
CA ILE A 22 0.32 6.35 -0.31
C ILE A 22 0.21 7.76 -0.85
N THR A 23 -0.71 8.01 -1.78
CA THR A 23 -1.02 9.37 -2.22
C THR A 23 -1.50 10.20 -1.03
N ARG A 24 -1.06 11.46 -0.94
CA ARG A 24 -1.53 12.39 0.09
C ARG A 24 -3.03 12.59 0.03
N ASP A 25 -3.66 12.72 1.18
CA ASP A 25 -5.13 12.78 1.29
C ASP A 25 -5.76 13.90 0.46
N ALA A 26 -5.14 15.07 0.41
CA ALA A 26 -5.68 16.21 -0.34
C ALA A 26 -5.76 15.96 -1.85
N ALA A 27 -4.92 15.08 -2.40
CA ALA A 27 -4.89 14.78 -3.81
C ALA A 27 -5.81 13.63 -4.21
N ILE A 28 -6.14 12.73 -3.29
CA ILE A 28 -6.95 11.54 -3.59
C ILE A 28 -8.28 11.88 -4.28
N PRO A 29 -9.07 12.85 -3.79
CA PRO A 29 -10.37 13.12 -4.41
C PRO A 29 -10.29 13.76 -5.79
N VAL A 30 -9.17 14.41 -6.13
CA VAL A 30 -9.03 15.14 -7.41
C VAL A 30 -8.29 14.36 -8.48
N LEU A 31 -7.50 13.34 -8.12
CA LEU A 31 -6.77 12.53 -9.08
C LEU A 31 -7.59 11.30 -9.50
N ARG A 32 -7.40 10.88 -10.74
CA ARG A 32 -7.99 9.63 -11.25
C ARG A 32 -7.19 8.40 -10.85
N THR A 33 -5.91 8.59 -10.59
CA THR A 33 -4.98 7.54 -10.19
C THR A 33 -4.47 7.81 -8.78
N VAL A 34 -4.06 6.77 -8.09
CA VAL A 34 -3.38 6.89 -6.80
C VAL A 34 -2.08 6.10 -6.83
N LEU A 35 -1.11 6.59 -6.05
CA LEU A 35 0.16 5.91 -5.83
C LEU A 35 -0.06 4.85 -4.76
N VAL A 36 0.37 3.62 -5.02
CA VAL A 36 0.19 2.50 -4.10
C VAL A 36 1.48 1.70 -3.94
N ALA A 37 1.64 1.09 -2.78
CA ALA A 37 2.66 0.09 -2.52
C ALA A 37 1.99 -1.29 -2.46
N PRO A 38 2.29 -2.21 -3.39
CA PRO A 38 1.68 -3.52 -3.39
C PRO A 38 2.19 -4.39 -2.26
N ALA A 39 1.35 -5.32 -1.81
CA ALA A 39 1.73 -6.31 -0.80
C ALA A 39 2.26 -7.57 -1.47
N THR A 40 3.26 -8.17 -0.84
CA THR A 40 3.83 -9.45 -1.24
C THR A 40 3.81 -10.44 -0.08
N ARG A 41 3.62 -11.73 -0.36
CA ARG A 41 3.75 -12.79 0.64
C ARG A 41 5.21 -13.16 0.89
N ALA A 42 6.10 -12.83 -0.05
CA ALA A 42 7.53 -13.08 0.06
C ALA A 42 8.20 -11.97 0.88
N VAL A 43 8.08 -12.05 2.20
CA VAL A 43 8.65 -11.06 3.13
C VAL A 43 10.17 -11.26 3.21
N ARG A 44 10.94 -10.21 2.86
CA ARG A 44 12.41 -10.25 2.86
C ARG A 44 13.03 -9.60 4.08
N GLY A 45 12.28 -8.78 4.81
CA GLY A 45 12.79 -8.07 5.98
C GLY A 45 13.82 -6.99 5.64
N ILE A 46 13.64 -6.29 4.53
CA ILE A 46 14.55 -5.23 4.07
C ILE A 46 13.96 -3.85 4.34
N PRO A 47 14.80 -2.78 4.35
CA PRO A 47 14.33 -1.43 4.72
C PRO A 47 13.24 -0.85 3.81
N THR A 48 13.09 -1.35 2.59
CA THR A 48 12.07 -0.91 1.64
C THR A 48 10.74 -1.65 1.81
N GLU A 49 10.63 -2.51 2.82
CA GLU A 49 9.41 -3.24 3.13
C GLU A 49 8.82 -2.83 4.46
N VAL A 50 7.49 -2.90 4.57
CA VAL A 50 6.75 -2.76 5.83
C VAL A 50 5.95 -4.03 6.04
N ALA A 51 6.33 -4.82 7.05
CA ALA A 51 5.64 -6.07 7.37
C ALA A 51 4.27 -5.79 7.99
N LEU A 52 3.25 -6.47 7.50
CA LEU A 52 1.88 -6.41 7.99
C LEU A 52 1.38 -7.81 8.33
N GLY A 53 0.38 -7.87 9.20
CA GLY A 53 -0.25 -9.13 9.57
C GLY A 53 -1.65 -8.93 10.12
N PRO A 54 -2.24 -9.99 10.70
CA PRO A 54 -3.60 -9.92 11.26
C PRO A 54 -3.78 -8.82 12.30
N GLY A 55 -2.73 -8.48 13.05
CA GLY A 55 -2.76 -7.37 14.01
C GLY A 55 -2.98 -6.01 13.38
N ASP A 56 -2.71 -5.86 12.09
CA ASP A 56 -2.96 -4.65 11.30
C ASP A 56 -4.30 -4.69 10.57
N GLY A 57 -5.04 -5.79 10.70
CA GLY A 57 -6.30 -6.00 9.98
C GLY A 57 -6.14 -6.71 8.64
N MET A 58 -4.96 -7.25 8.34
CA MET A 58 -4.73 -8.01 7.12
C MET A 58 -5.17 -9.47 7.27
N PRO A 59 -5.68 -10.10 6.19
CA PRO A 59 -6.08 -11.51 6.26
C PRO A 59 -4.90 -12.46 6.42
N GLU A 60 -3.68 -12.06 6.00
CA GLU A 60 -2.49 -12.89 6.05
C GLU A 60 -1.25 -12.04 6.35
N HIS A 61 -0.18 -12.69 6.80
CA HIS A 61 1.13 -12.05 6.89
C HIS A 61 1.64 -11.71 5.49
N CYS A 62 2.13 -10.48 5.33
CA CYS A 62 2.64 -9.98 4.06
C CYS A 62 3.59 -8.82 4.33
N ALA A 63 4.13 -8.23 3.28
CA ALA A 63 4.88 -6.97 3.38
C ALA A 63 4.47 -6.05 2.24
N LEU A 64 4.33 -4.77 2.56
CA LEU A 64 4.22 -3.73 1.54
C LEU A 64 5.60 -3.53 0.94
N THR A 65 5.71 -3.53 -0.38
CA THR A 65 6.98 -3.36 -1.06
C THR A 65 7.06 -1.99 -1.72
N PHE A 66 7.95 -1.15 -1.19
CA PHE A 66 8.12 0.22 -1.68
C PHE A 66 9.07 0.31 -2.89
N ASP A 67 9.81 -0.76 -3.19
CA ASP A 67 10.57 -0.87 -4.42
C ASP A 67 9.65 -1.03 -5.66
N ASN A 68 8.40 -1.43 -5.44
CA ASN A 68 7.42 -1.66 -6.51
C ASN A 68 6.26 -0.65 -6.48
N VAL A 69 6.48 0.51 -5.88
CA VAL A 69 5.49 1.59 -5.86
C VAL A 69 5.08 1.94 -7.29
N THR A 70 3.78 2.06 -7.51
CA THR A 70 3.23 2.34 -8.83
C THR A 70 1.92 3.12 -8.71
N THR A 71 1.47 3.72 -9.81
CA THR A 71 0.16 4.35 -9.87
C THR A 71 -0.85 3.40 -10.47
N VAL A 72 -2.06 3.42 -9.94
CA VAL A 72 -3.18 2.65 -10.47
C VAL A 72 -4.43 3.52 -10.55
N PRO A 73 -5.34 3.25 -11.51
CA PRO A 73 -6.64 3.92 -11.53
C PRO A 73 -7.42 3.64 -10.25
N LYS A 74 -8.04 4.64 -9.65
CA LYS A 74 -8.86 4.46 -8.45
C LYS A 74 -9.97 3.43 -8.64
N ALA A 75 -10.48 3.31 -9.86
CA ALA A 75 -11.55 2.36 -10.19
C ALA A 75 -11.13 0.89 -9.98
N LEU A 76 -9.83 0.59 -9.94
CA LEU A 76 -9.33 -0.76 -9.67
C LEU A 76 -9.28 -1.11 -8.19
N LEU A 77 -9.39 -0.12 -7.29
CA LEU A 77 -9.48 -0.34 -5.86
C LEU A 77 -10.93 -0.63 -5.50
N THR A 78 -11.25 -1.90 -5.28
CA THR A 78 -12.62 -2.39 -5.20
C THR A 78 -13.16 -2.56 -3.80
N GLU A 79 -12.29 -2.86 -2.82
CA GLU A 79 -12.70 -3.11 -1.44
C GLU A 79 -11.58 -2.74 -0.48
N ARG A 80 -11.91 -1.96 0.54
CA ARG A 80 -10.95 -1.66 1.60
C ARG A 80 -10.80 -2.86 2.53
N ILE A 81 -9.55 -3.20 2.83
CA ILE A 81 -9.21 -4.27 3.78
C ILE A 81 -9.10 -3.68 5.18
N THR A 82 -8.30 -2.64 5.34
CA THR A 82 -8.02 -2.02 6.64
C THR A 82 -7.48 -0.61 6.46
N THR A 83 -7.45 0.16 7.54
CA THR A 83 -6.75 1.44 7.63
C THR A 83 -5.64 1.29 8.65
N LEU A 84 -4.40 1.55 8.25
CA LEU A 84 -3.25 1.40 9.13
C LEU A 84 -3.21 2.46 10.22
N ALA A 85 -2.76 2.07 11.42
CA ALA A 85 -2.58 2.99 12.53
C ALA A 85 -1.52 4.06 12.22
N GLY A 86 -1.62 5.22 12.88
CA GLY A 86 -0.71 6.35 12.64
C GLY A 86 0.77 5.99 12.79
N SER A 87 1.14 5.12 13.74
CA SER A 87 2.51 4.65 13.91
C SER A 87 3.04 3.90 12.69
N ARG A 88 2.15 3.21 11.95
CA ARG A 88 2.53 2.50 10.73
C ARG A 88 2.74 3.45 9.56
N ILE A 89 2.11 4.63 9.58
CA ILE A 89 2.33 5.65 8.56
C ILE A 89 3.78 6.15 8.60
N ASP A 90 4.37 6.30 9.79
CA ASP A 90 5.78 6.67 9.92
C ASP A 90 6.70 5.61 9.28
N GLU A 91 6.39 4.33 9.47
CA GLU A 91 7.14 3.23 8.84
C GLU A 91 7.01 3.26 7.32
N ILE A 92 5.83 3.58 6.81
CA ILE A 92 5.59 3.77 5.37
C ILE A 92 6.49 4.87 4.83
N CYS A 93 6.56 6.02 5.50
CA CYS A 93 7.41 7.13 5.09
C CYS A 93 8.89 6.74 5.10
N GLN A 94 9.34 6.01 6.12
CA GLN A 94 10.72 5.53 6.19
C GLN A 94 11.05 4.57 5.05
N ALA A 95 10.17 3.62 4.76
CA ALA A 95 10.36 2.68 3.66
C ALA A 95 10.37 3.36 2.29
N LEU A 96 9.52 4.37 2.11
CA LEU A 96 9.50 5.16 0.88
C LEU A 96 10.79 5.94 0.69
N ARG A 97 11.32 6.54 1.75
CA ARG A 97 12.63 7.22 1.71
C ARG A 97 13.75 6.24 1.36
N ALA A 98 13.74 5.06 1.96
CA ALA A 98 14.73 4.04 1.66
C ALA A 98 14.68 3.62 0.19
N ALA A 99 13.48 3.46 -0.37
CA ALA A 99 13.30 3.04 -1.75
C ALA A 99 13.70 4.12 -2.77
N THR A 100 13.51 5.39 -2.42
CA THR A 100 13.76 6.52 -3.35
C THR A 100 15.10 7.21 -3.11
N GLY A 101 15.73 6.98 -1.97
CA GLY A 101 16.98 7.65 -1.61
C GLY A 101 16.79 9.12 -1.19
N CYS A 102 15.56 9.53 -0.96
CA CYS A 102 15.26 10.88 -0.46
C CYS A 102 15.49 10.97 1.09
#